data_2dd728db2f846ed2e6c4299a20f48ca4
#
_entry.id   2dd728db2f846ed2e6c4299a20f48ca4
#
_cell.length_a   1.000
_cell.length_b   1.000
_cell.length_c   1.000
_cell.angle_alpha   90.00
_cell.angle_beta   90.00
_cell.angle_gamma   90.00
#
_symmetry.space_group_name_H-M   'P 1'
#
loop_
_entity.id
_entity.type
_entity.pdbx_description
1 polymer ?
#
loop_
_entity_poly.entity_id
_entity_poly.type
_entity_poly.pdbx_seq_one_letter_code
_entity_poly.pdbx_strand_id
1 'polypeptide(L)'
;MKELIQLIAGYEQAKAKGQAMALATVVQVDGSAYRRPGARMLVTQEGRLTGAISGGCLEGDALRKAQTVIFQQKPMLVTYDTTDEDDQKFGIGLGCNGIIHLLIEPIDLNQADHPIELIRQALANRELALLVTIFSLKTAQSEQVGTIYLRQGNQEFGSFQKIPSDYRAAIAQEVNSFEESKNRIHCYPELGELSVFFELIPPPVRILLFGAGNDALPVAQLAEILGHELHLIDGRKALANLTRFPSASKIIKGPADEVVEQLETDLHTVALLMTHNFDYELRVLEELTTRMLPYIGILGPKRKTDKLIHRLEEKGIRVFRDALYAPI
;
A
#
# COMPACT_ATOMS: atom_id res chain seq x y z
N MET A 1 0.91 2.71 -1.23
CA MET A 1 1.59 2.54 0.07
C MET A 1 1.76 3.86 0.80
N LYS A 2 2.45 4.86 0.23
CA LYS A 2 2.66 6.18 0.87
C LYS A 2 1.35 6.83 1.37
N GLU A 3 0.27 6.75 0.58
CA GLU A 3 -1.03 7.31 0.96
C GLU A 3 -1.59 6.69 2.26
N LEU A 4 -1.45 5.36 2.43
CA LEU A 4 -1.88 4.70 3.67
C LEU A 4 -1.05 5.14 4.87
N ILE A 5 0.27 5.29 4.69
CA ILE A 5 1.16 5.82 5.74
C ILE A 5 0.76 7.25 6.14
N GLN A 6 0.50 8.11 5.14
CA GLN A 6 0.05 9.49 5.38
C GLN A 6 -1.32 9.54 6.07
N LEU A 7 -2.23 8.64 5.68
CA LEU A 7 -3.56 8.51 6.26
C LEU A 7 -3.48 8.13 7.75
N ILE A 8 -2.62 7.17 8.11
CA ILE A 8 -2.36 6.79 9.51
C ILE A 8 -1.74 7.97 10.28
N ALA A 9 -0.76 8.67 9.68
CA ALA A 9 -0.16 9.84 10.33
C ALA A 9 -1.19 10.96 10.56
N GLY A 10 -2.08 11.21 9.62
CA GLY A 10 -3.21 12.15 9.76
C GLY A 10 -4.18 11.74 10.86
N TYR A 11 -4.48 10.45 10.93
CA TYR A 11 -5.31 9.88 12.01
C TYR A 11 -4.68 10.09 13.38
N GLU A 12 -3.40 9.77 13.57
CA GLU A 12 -2.71 9.95 14.86
C GLU A 12 -2.68 11.42 15.30
N GLN A 13 -2.46 12.34 14.35
CA GLN A 13 -2.52 13.78 14.64
C GLN A 13 -3.91 14.25 15.08
N ALA A 14 -4.97 13.77 14.43
CA ALA A 14 -6.34 14.12 14.77
C ALA A 14 -6.78 13.49 16.08
N LYS A 15 -6.42 12.22 16.32
CA LYS A 15 -6.63 11.50 17.57
C LYS A 15 -5.99 12.20 18.77
N ALA A 16 -4.73 12.64 18.64
CA ALA A 16 -4.03 13.38 19.67
C ALA A 16 -4.71 14.72 20.05
N LYS A 17 -5.50 15.29 19.12
CA LYS A 17 -6.30 16.50 19.35
C LYS A 17 -7.72 16.22 19.81
N GLY A 18 -8.11 14.96 20.00
CA GLY A 18 -9.47 14.58 20.36
C GLY A 18 -10.52 14.87 19.27
N GLN A 19 -10.12 14.96 18.00
CA GLN A 19 -11.02 15.28 16.90
C GLN A 19 -11.79 14.04 16.44
N ALA A 20 -13.08 14.17 16.21
CA ALA A 20 -13.88 13.15 15.54
C ALA A 20 -13.51 13.08 14.04
N MET A 21 -13.57 11.88 13.46
CA MET A 21 -13.11 11.62 12.10
C MET A 21 -14.03 10.66 11.37
N ALA A 22 -13.99 10.72 10.02
CA ALA A 22 -14.54 9.69 9.15
C ALA A 22 -13.54 9.30 8.07
N LEU A 23 -13.60 8.05 7.62
CA LEU A 23 -12.84 7.54 6.50
C LEU A 23 -13.75 7.38 5.29
N ALA A 24 -13.44 8.04 4.19
CA ALA A 24 -14.07 7.85 2.90
C ALA A 24 -13.22 6.89 2.05
N THR A 25 -13.80 5.79 1.58
CA THR A 25 -13.14 4.76 0.76
C THR A 25 -13.89 4.57 -0.54
N VAL A 26 -13.20 4.66 -1.68
CA VAL A 26 -13.75 4.23 -2.97
C VAL A 26 -13.86 2.71 -2.93
N VAL A 27 -15.07 2.18 -2.89
CA VAL A 27 -15.32 0.72 -2.76
C VAL A 27 -15.61 0.07 -4.11
N GLN A 28 -16.18 0.81 -5.07
CA GLN A 28 -16.42 0.32 -6.42
C GLN A 28 -16.35 1.46 -7.43
N VAL A 29 -15.96 1.14 -8.65
CA VAL A 29 -15.95 2.02 -9.82
C VAL A 29 -16.48 1.23 -11.01
N ASP A 30 -17.53 1.76 -11.65
CA ASP A 30 -18.08 1.24 -12.88
C ASP A 30 -17.70 2.19 -14.02
N GLY A 31 -17.02 1.69 -15.05
CA GLY A 31 -16.45 2.52 -16.11
C GLY A 31 -15.07 3.09 -15.77
N SER A 32 -14.83 4.37 -16.09
CA SER A 32 -13.53 5.03 -15.92
C SER A 32 -13.56 6.09 -14.82
N ALA A 33 -12.63 6.02 -13.89
CA ALA A 33 -12.43 7.03 -12.86
C ALA A 33 -10.95 7.35 -12.65
N TYR A 34 -10.66 8.55 -12.12
CA TYR A 34 -9.30 8.98 -11.80
C TYR A 34 -8.64 8.10 -10.73
N ARG A 35 -9.44 7.65 -9.76
CA ARG A 35 -9.00 6.77 -8.66
C ARG A 35 -9.68 5.40 -8.75
N ARG A 36 -8.96 4.38 -8.32
CA ARG A 36 -9.44 3.00 -8.29
C ARG A 36 -10.03 2.65 -6.90
N PRO A 37 -10.83 1.57 -6.79
CA PRO A 37 -11.21 1.02 -5.50
C PRO A 37 -9.99 0.84 -4.58
N GLY A 38 -10.15 1.19 -3.29
CA GLY A 38 -9.07 1.27 -2.30
C GLY A 38 -8.50 2.68 -2.11
N ALA A 39 -8.83 3.66 -2.96
CA ALA A 39 -8.47 5.06 -2.72
C ALA A 39 -9.23 5.60 -1.50
N ARG A 40 -8.52 6.34 -0.64
CA ARG A 40 -9.05 6.77 0.67
C ARG A 40 -8.78 8.23 0.97
N MET A 41 -9.68 8.81 1.74
CA MET A 41 -9.57 10.16 2.28
C MET A 41 -10.06 10.17 3.73
N LEU A 42 -9.20 10.53 4.67
CA LEU A 42 -9.56 10.81 6.05
C LEU A 42 -10.07 12.25 6.16
N VAL A 43 -11.20 12.43 6.81
CA VAL A 43 -11.83 13.72 7.07
C VAL A 43 -11.93 13.93 8.57
N THR A 44 -11.45 15.07 9.07
CA THR A 44 -11.64 15.46 10.48
C THR A 44 -12.89 16.33 10.65
N GLN A 45 -13.38 16.43 11.86
CA GLN A 45 -14.50 17.30 12.23
C GLN A 45 -14.28 18.77 11.80
N GLU A 46 -13.03 19.25 11.85
CA GLU A 46 -12.64 20.60 11.43
C GLU A 46 -12.52 20.74 9.90
N GLY A 47 -12.76 19.69 9.13
CA GLY A 47 -12.70 19.71 7.66
C GLY A 47 -11.30 19.52 7.08
N ARG A 48 -10.30 19.09 7.88
CA ARG A 48 -8.99 18.73 7.35
C ARG A 48 -9.08 17.41 6.58
N LEU A 49 -8.49 17.39 5.38
CA LEU A 49 -8.43 16.23 4.50
C LEU A 49 -7.01 15.62 4.51
N THR A 50 -6.93 14.29 4.49
CA THR A 50 -5.69 13.55 4.27
C THR A 50 -5.97 12.39 3.31
N GLY A 51 -5.21 12.31 2.21
CA GLY A 51 -5.51 11.39 1.10
C GLY A 51 -6.46 12.03 0.07
N ALA A 52 -6.86 11.25 -0.94
CA ALA A 52 -7.74 11.71 -2.01
C ALA A 52 -8.55 10.55 -2.60
N ILE A 53 -9.79 10.84 -3.00
CA ILE A 53 -10.74 9.89 -3.61
C ILE A 53 -10.96 10.16 -5.10
N SER A 54 -10.55 11.33 -5.58
CA SER A 54 -10.67 11.76 -6.97
C SER A 54 -9.46 12.61 -7.39
N GLY A 55 -9.56 13.36 -8.47
CA GLY A 55 -8.58 14.36 -8.90
C GLY A 55 -8.80 15.75 -8.29
N GLY A 56 -9.60 15.89 -7.24
CA GLY A 56 -9.96 17.15 -6.61
C GLY A 56 -11.43 17.55 -6.78
N CYS A 57 -12.15 16.86 -7.65
CA CYS A 57 -13.51 17.25 -8.04
C CYS A 57 -14.60 16.78 -7.06
N LEU A 58 -14.43 15.66 -6.39
CA LEU A 58 -15.42 15.08 -5.46
C LEU A 58 -15.15 15.41 -3.99
N GLU A 59 -13.93 15.82 -3.66
CA GLU A 59 -13.47 16.00 -2.28
C GLU A 59 -14.33 17.01 -1.50
N GLY A 60 -14.80 18.08 -2.14
CA GLY A 60 -15.62 19.10 -1.50
C GLY A 60 -17.02 18.60 -1.09
N ASP A 61 -17.66 17.77 -1.92
CA ASP A 61 -18.94 17.15 -1.55
C ASP A 61 -18.73 16.01 -0.55
N ALA A 62 -17.73 15.18 -0.76
CA ALA A 62 -17.37 14.09 0.15
C ALA A 62 -17.05 14.61 1.56
N LEU A 63 -16.41 15.79 1.69
CA LEU A 63 -16.18 16.47 2.96
C LEU A 63 -17.51 16.75 3.69
N ARG A 64 -18.50 17.35 3.01
CA ARG A 64 -19.81 17.65 3.61
C ARG A 64 -20.53 16.37 4.06
N LYS A 65 -20.50 15.31 3.24
CA LYS A 65 -21.06 14.00 3.58
C LYS A 65 -20.34 13.36 4.76
N ALA A 66 -19.01 13.43 4.80
CA ALA A 66 -18.21 12.92 5.91
C ALA A 66 -18.50 13.65 7.22
N GLN A 67 -18.69 14.97 7.20
CA GLN A 67 -19.13 15.72 8.38
C GLN A 67 -20.51 15.26 8.89
N THR A 68 -21.43 14.92 7.98
CA THR A 68 -22.72 14.31 8.35
C THR A 68 -22.52 12.95 9.01
N VAL A 69 -21.64 12.10 8.45
CA VAL A 69 -21.30 10.78 9.02
C VAL A 69 -20.66 10.90 10.41
N ILE A 70 -19.76 11.87 10.59
CA ILE A 70 -19.14 12.17 11.91
C ILE A 70 -20.22 12.55 12.92
N PHE A 71 -21.18 13.38 12.54
CA PHE A 71 -22.26 13.81 13.44
C PHE A 71 -23.26 12.68 13.75
N GLN A 72 -23.66 11.91 12.75
CA GLN A 72 -24.66 10.85 12.88
C GLN A 72 -24.09 9.53 13.44
N GLN A 73 -22.78 9.35 13.40
CA GLN A 73 -22.08 8.11 13.78
C GLN A 73 -22.63 6.87 13.05
N LYS A 74 -23.02 7.04 11.78
CA LYS A 74 -23.54 5.98 10.91
C LYS A 74 -22.81 5.99 9.58
N PRO A 75 -22.35 4.84 9.08
CA PRO A 75 -21.74 4.76 7.75
C PRO A 75 -22.75 5.14 6.66
N MET A 76 -22.22 5.69 5.58
CA MET A 76 -23.04 6.16 4.44
C MET A 76 -22.36 5.74 3.13
N LEU A 77 -23.13 5.25 2.17
CA LEU A 77 -22.67 5.07 0.79
C LEU A 77 -23.14 6.26 -0.06
N VAL A 78 -22.21 6.84 -0.82
CA VAL A 78 -22.47 7.93 -1.75
C VAL A 78 -22.11 7.48 -3.15
N THR A 79 -22.99 7.68 -4.12
CA THR A 79 -22.74 7.37 -5.52
C THR A 79 -22.59 8.66 -6.31
N TYR A 80 -21.49 8.78 -7.06
CA TYR A 80 -21.22 9.87 -7.99
C TYR A 80 -21.27 9.30 -9.40
N ASP A 81 -22.27 9.68 -10.18
CA ASP A 81 -22.36 9.37 -11.60
C ASP A 81 -21.71 10.51 -12.39
N THR A 82 -20.66 10.21 -13.12
CA THR A 82 -19.92 11.18 -13.95
C THR A 82 -20.10 10.90 -15.45
N THR A 83 -21.05 10.04 -15.81
CA THR A 83 -21.33 9.66 -17.21
C THR A 83 -22.25 10.63 -17.91
N ASP A 84 -23.03 11.44 -17.17
CA ASP A 84 -24.04 12.34 -17.69
C ASP A 84 -23.47 13.73 -17.99
N GLU A 85 -23.56 14.17 -19.25
CA GLU A 85 -23.11 15.52 -19.68
C GLU A 85 -23.89 16.65 -18.99
N ASP A 86 -25.08 16.37 -18.45
CA ASP A 86 -25.92 17.33 -17.71
C ASP A 86 -25.41 17.63 -16.28
N ASP A 87 -24.47 16.88 -15.73
CA ASP A 87 -23.83 17.13 -14.43
C ASP A 87 -22.89 18.37 -14.44
N GLN A 88 -22.78 19.08 -15.55
CA GLN A 88 -22.27 20.47 -15.59
C GLN A 88 -23.01 21.40 -14.62
N LYS A 89 -24.20 21.02 -14.09
CA LYS A 89 -24.92 21.72 -13.06
C LYS A 89 -24.20 21.83 -11.72
N PHE A 90 -23.24 20.95 -11.45
CA PHE A 90 -22.36 21.03 -10.28
C PHE A 90 -21.09 21.85 -10.52
N GLY A 91 -20.95 22.47 -11.70
CA GLY A 91 -19.84 23.38 -12.02
C GLY A 91 -18.48 22.68 -12.21
N ILE A 92 -18.45 21.36 -12.34
CA ILE A 92 -17.23 20.58 -12.46
C ILE A 92 -17.37 19.72 -13.72
N GLY A 93 -16.68 20.11 -14.80
CA GLY A 93 -16.50 19.26 -15.97
C GLY A 93 -15.62 18.06 -15.55
N LEU A 94 -16.28 16.99 -15.05
CA LEU A 94 -15.63 15.76 -14.64
C LEU A 94 -15.19 15.03 -15.91
N GLY A 95 -13.92 15.07 -16.25
CA GLY A 95 -13.34 14.34 -17.39
C GLY A 95 -13.28 12.82 -17.18
N CYS A 96 -14.03 12.30 -16.20
CA CYS A 96 -14.18 10.89 -15.89
C CYS A 96 -15.51 10.41 -16.47
N ASN A 97 -15.53 9.24 -17.11
CA ASN A 97 -16.74 8.63 -17.66
C ASN A 97 -17.05 7.35 -16.89
N GLY A 98 -17.53 7.47 -15.66
CA GLY A 98 -17.82 6.35 -14.79
C GLY A 98 -18.62 6.68 -13.55
N ILE A 99 -19.07 5.65 -12.85
CA ILE A 99 -19.83 5.73 -11.60
C ILE A 99 -18.90 5.35 -10.46
N ILE A 100 -18.82 6.20 -9.44
CA ILE A 100 -17.92 6.02 -8.29
C ILE A 100 -18.77 5.80 -7.04
N HIS A 101 -18.58 4.68 -6.37
CA HIS A 101 -19.23 4.36 -5.11
C HIS A 101 -18.26 4.58 -3.96
N LEU A 102 -18.62 5.54 -3.10
CA LEU A 102 -17.82 5.99 -1.98
C LEU A 102 -18.50 5.59 -0.67
N LEU A 103 -17.86 4.70 0.09
CA LEU A 103 -18.28 4.38 1.45
C LEU A 103 -17.61 5.35 2.43
N ILE A 104 -18.39 5.98 3.28
CA ILE A 104 -17.92 6.90 4.32
C ILE A 104 -18.25 6.28 5.68
N GLU A 105 -17.23 6.01 6.49
CA GLU A 105 -17.33 5.31 7.77
C GLU A 105 -16.89 6.24 8.90
N PRO A 106 -17.66 6.36 10.00
CA PRO A 106 -17.20 7.09 11.18
C PRO A 106 -16.07 6.29 11.86
N ILE A 107 -15.10 6.99 12.44
CA ILE A 107 -14.03 6.38 13.22
C ILE A 107 -14.40 6.42 14.70
N ASP A 108 -14.80 5.28 15.24
CA ASP A 108 -15.04 5.13 16.67
C ASP A 108 -13.74 4.71 17.39
N LEU A 109 -13.16 5.63 18.13
CA LEU A 109 -11.89 5.40 18.86
C LEU A 109 -12.00 4.36 20.00
N ASN A 110 -13.21 3.96 20.38
CA ASN A 110 -13.45 2.93 21.39
C ASN A 110 -13.45 1.50 20.77
N GLN A 111 -13.52 1.39 19.44
CA GLN A 111 -13.42 0.12 18.74
C GLN A 111 -11.96 -0.15 18.35
N ALA A 112 -11.43 -1.28 18.80
CA ALA A 112 -10.06 -1.69 18.51
C ALA A 112 -9.86 -2.10 17.04
N ASP A 113 -10.96 -2.41 16.33
CA ASP A 113 -11.00 -2.91 14.95
C ASP A 113 -11.66 -1.93 13.98
N HIS A 114 -11.61 -0.62 14.25
CA HIS A 114 -12.11 0.38 13.32
C HIS A 114 -11.23 0.43 12.02
N PRO A 115 -11.73 0.95 10.90
CA PRO A 115 -11.07 0.84 9.59
C PRO A 115 -9.60 1.25 9.55
N ILE A 116 -9.23 2.37 10.22
CA ILE A 116 -7.83 2.83 10.25
C ILE A 116 -6.94 1.89 11.02
N GLU A 117 -7.45 1.30 12.10
CA GLU A 117 -6.69 0.34 12.91
C GLU A 117 -6.41 -0.94 12.12
N LEU A 118 -7.41 -1.46 11.38
CA LEU A 118 -7.21 -2.60 10.49
C LEU A 118 -6.17 -2.29 9.40
N ILE A 119 -6.19 -1.08 8.81
CA ILE A 119 -5.17 -0.65 7.86
C ILE A 119 -3.79 -0.55 8.54
N ARG A 120 -3.71 -0.08 9.78
CA ARG A 120 -2.45 0.00 10.54
C ARG A 120 -1.88 -1.40 10.79
N GLN A 121 -2.74 -2.36 11.15
CA GLN A 121 -2.33 -3.76 11.31
C GLN A 121 -1.83 -4.36 9.98
N ALA A 122 -2.50 -4.06 8.85
CA ALA A 122 -2.06 -4.51 7.54
C ALA A 122 -0.63 -4.04 7.18
N LEU A 123 -0.18 -2.92 7.74
CA LEU A 123 1.17 -2.37 7.52
C LEU A 123 2.18 -2.75 8.62
N ALA A 124 1.75 -3.43 9.68
CA ALA A 124 2.62 -3.75 10.82
C ALA A 124 3.64 -4.85 10.48
N ASN A 125 3.27 -5.77 9.59
CA ASN A 125 4.10 -6.89 9.17
C ASN A 125 4.40 -6.83 7.67
N ARG A 126 5.46 -7.55 7.25
CA ARG A 126 5.85 -7.61 5.84
C ARG A 126 5.21 -8.80 5.11
N GLU A 127 3.93 -8.99 5.31
CA GLU A 127 3.11 -10.02 4.66
C GLU A 127 1.97 -9.34 3.90
N LEU A 128 1.51 -10.01 2.84
CA LEU A 128 0.33 -9.57 2.10
C LEU A 128 -0.89 -9.64 3.02
N ALA A 129 -1.63 -8.55 3.11
CA ALA A 129 -2.84 -8.45 3.91
C ALA A 129 -4.09 -8.42 3.02
N LEU A 130 -5.16 -9.09 3.44
CA LEU A 130 -6.48 -9.07 2.81
C LEU A 130 -7.44 -8.30 3.72
N LEU A 131 -7.85 -7.11 3.28
CA LEU A 131 -8.82 -6.26 3.97
C LEU A 131 -10.21 -6.46 3.35
N VAL A 132 -11.23 -6.62 4.18
CA VAL A 132 -12.61 -6.88 3.77
C VAL A 132 -13.52 -5.73 4.15
N THR A 133 -14.13 -5.11 3.12
CA THR A 133 -15.11 -4.02 3.27
C THR A 133 -16.43 -4.44 2.66
N ILE A 134 -17.53 -4.30 3.41
CA ILE A 134 -18.88 -4.72 3.01
C ILE A 134 -19.78 -3.50 2.88
N PHE A 135 -20.48 -3.43 1.76
CA PHE A 135 -21.39 -2.33 1.44
C PHE A 135 -22.61 -2.82 0.66
N SER A 136 -23.66 -2.01 0.58
CA SER A 136 -24.86 -2.28 -0.20
C SER A 136 -25.12 -1.15 -1.19
N LEU A 137 -25.32 -1.51 -2.45
CA LEU A 137 -25.72 -0.58 -3.52
C LEU A 137 -27.23 -0.43 -3.65
N LYS A 138 -28.01 -1.17 -2.88
CA LYS A 138 -29.47 -1.29 -3.05
C LYS A 138 -30.20 0.07 -2.98
N THR A 139 -29.89 0.86 -1.98
CA THR A 139 -30.38 2.24 -1.84
C THR A 139 -29.36 3.08 -1.06
N ALA A 140 -29.38 4.42 -1.25
CA ALA A 140 -28.56 5.33 -0.46
C ALA A 140 -28.91 5.31 1.05
N GLN A 141 -30.05 4.75 1.42
CA GLN A 141 -30.55 4.61 2.80
C GLN A 141 -30.28 3.22 3.38
N SER A 142 -29.73 2.28 2.59
CA SER A 142 -29.38 0.94 3.08
C SER A 142 -28.37 1.05 4.22
N GLU A 143 -28.56 0.26 5.26
CA GLU A 143 -27.58 0.16 6.33
C GLU A 143 -26.27 -0.39 5.79
N GLN A 144 -25.19 0.35 6.04
CA GLN A 144 -23.85 -0.03 5.58
C GLN A 144 -23.09 -0.75 6.69
N VAL A 145 -22.41 -1.83 6.35
CA VAL A 145 -21.63 -2.63 7.31
C VAL A 145 -20.25 -2.02 7.53
N GLY A 146 -19.53 -1.73 6.45
CA GLY A 146 -18.21 -1.10 6.52
C GLY A 146 -17.03 -2.05 6.41
N THR A 147 -15.86 -1.55 6.77
CA THR A 147 -14.60 -2.29 6.82
C THR A 147 -14.52 -3.03 8.16
N ILE A 148 -14.50 -4.35 8.12
CA ILE A 148 -14.77 -5.16 9.31
C ILE A 148 -13.74 -6.25 9.61
N TYR A 149 -12.89 -6.59 8.66
CA TYR A 149 -12.02 -7.75 8.83
C TYR A 149 -10.72 -7.60 8.04
N LEU A 150 -9.65 -8.10 8.62
CA LEU A 150 -8.32 -8.17 8.03
C LEU A 150 -7.73 -9.55 8.29
N ARG A 151 -7.19 -10.20 7.25
CA ARG A 151 -6.32 -11.38 7.35
C ARG A 151 -4.92 -11.05 6.86
N GLN A 152 -3.91 -11.41 7.64
CA GLN A 152 -2.50 -11.27 7.27
C GLN A 152 -1.73 -12.51 7.72
N GLY A 153 -1.29 -13.33 6.77
CA GLY A 153 -0.76 -14.66 7.07
C GLY A 153 -1.77 -15.51 7.84
N ASN A 154 -1.39 -15.93 9.04
CA ASN A 154 -2.26 -16.67 9.96
C ASN A 154 -2.95 -15.78 11.01
N GLN A 155 -2.78 -14.48 10.93
CA GLN A 155 -3.39 -13.53 11.86
C GLN A 155 -4.68 -12.97 11.29
N GLU A 156 -5.69 -12.84 12.16
CA GLU A 156 -7.00 -12.30 11.83
C GLU A 156 -7.35 -11.19 12.81
N PHE A 157 -7.92 -10.09 12.30
CA PHE A 157 -8.35 -8.94 13.06
C PHE A 157 -9.76 -8.53 12.64
N GLY A 158 -10.54 -8.01 13.58
CA GLY A 158 -11.94 -7.68 13.35
C GLY A 158 -12.87 -8.89 13.46
N SER A 159 -14.10 -8.76 12.96
CA SER A 159 -15.11 -9.79 13.16
C SER A 159 -16.21 -9.73 12.11
N PHE A 160 -16.70 -10.89 11.69
CA PHE A 160 -17.90 -11.04 10.85
C PHE A 160 -19.22 -10.92 11.62
N GLN A 161 -19.21 -10.63 12.92
CA GLN A 161 -20.45 -10.55 13.72
C GLN A 161 -21.42 -9.46 13.27
N LYS A 162 -20.91 -8.37 12.67
CA LYS A 162 -21.70 -7.27 12.12
C LYS A 162 -22.47 -7.66 10.84
N ILE A 163 -22.16 -8.80 10.24
CA ILE A 163 -22.82 -9.28 9.02
C ILE A 163 -24.02 -10.17 9.40
N PRO A 164 -25.14 -10.12 8.64
CA PRO A 164 -26.22 -11.09 8.78
C PRO A 164 -25.71 -12.52 8.70
N SER A 165 -26.28 -13.43 9.50
CA SER A 165 -25.81 -14.83 9.66
C SER A 165 -25.61 -15.55 8.33
N ASP A 166 -26.52 -15.32 7.38
CA ASP A 166 -26.60 -16.01 6.10
C ASP A 166 -25.40 -15.73 5.19
N TYR A 167 -24.75 -14.55 5.38
CA TYR A 167 -23.55 -14.16 4.62
C TYR A 167 -22.24 -14.62 5.26
N ARG A 168 -22.22 -14.84 6.59
CA ARG A 168 -20.97 -15.10 7.34
C ARG A 168 -20.21 -16.29 6.80
N ALA A 169 -20.93 -17.41 6.56
CA ALA A 169 -20.29 -18.63 6.08
C ALA A 169 -19.73 -18.47 4.67
N ALA A 170 -20.48 -17.84 3.76
CA ALA A 170 -20.07 -17.63 2.37
C ALA A 170 -18.84 -16.70 2.30
N ILE A 171 -18.86 -15.55 3.01
CA ILE A 171 -17.76 -14.61 3.03
C ILE A 171 -16.52 -15.19 3.70
N ALA A 172 -16.69 -15.91 4.82
CA ALA A 172 -15.58 -16.58 5.51
C ALA A 172 -14.94 -17.65 4.62
N GLN A 173 -15.73 -18.43 3.90
CA GLN A 173 -15.21 -19.39 2.94
C GLN A 173 -14.43 -18.71 1.83
N GLU A 174 -14.93 -17.62 1.28
CA GLU A 174 -14.25 -16.85 0.23
C GLU A 174 -12.95 -16.22 0.73
N VAL A 175 -12.94 -15.65 1.93
CA VAL A 175 -11.71 -15.13 2.58
C VAL A 175 -10.67 -16.24 2.71
N ASN A 176 -11.08 -17.44 3.17
CA ASN A 176 -10.15 -18.56 3.38
C ASN A 176 -9.59 -19.12 2.06
N SER A 177 -10.36 -19.08 0.99
CA SER A 177 -9.95 -19.54 -0.34
C SER A 177 -9.38 -18.43 -1.24
N PHE A 178 -9.18 -17.21 -0.70
CA PHE A 178 -8.72 -16.09 -1.48
C PHE A 178 -7.22 -16.22 -1.81
N GLU A 179 -6.91 -16.57 -3.04
CA GLU A 179 -5.54 -16.75 -3.58
C GLU A 179 -5.23 -15.78 -4.73
N GLU A 180 -6.08 -14.79 -4.95
CA GLU A 180 -5.92 -13.87 -6.08
C GLU A 180 -4.75 -12.89 -5.85
N SER A 181 -4.15 -12.45 -6.94
CA SER A 181 -3.10 -11.43 -6.95
C SER A 181 -3.63 -10.01 -7.12
N LYS A 182 -4.96 -9.82 -7.13
CA LYS A 182 -5.63 -8.55 -7.41
C LYS A 182 -6.84 -8.35 -6.50
N ASN A 183 -7.17 -7.09 -6.27
CA ASN A 183 -8.42 -6.71 -5.63
C ASN A 183 -9.63 -7.24 -6.38
N ARG A 184 -10.65 -7.66 -5.64
CA ARG A 184 -11.90 -8.17 -6.20
C ARG A 184 -13.12 -7.57 -5.48
N ILE A 185 -14.18 -7.34 -6.24
CA ILE A 185 -15.49 -7.01 -5.70
C ILE A 185 -16.41 -8.19 -6.06
N HIS A 186 -17.12 -8.70 -5.06
CA HIS A 186 -18.09 -9.77 -5.22
C HIS A 186 -19.45 -9.30 -4.69
N CYS A 187 -20.46 -9.38 -5.52
CA CYS A 187 -21.85 -9.09 -5.16
C CYS A 187 -22.58 -10.40 -4.84
N TYR A 188 -23.33 -10.41 -3.76
CA TYR A 188 -24.18 -11.55 -3.32
C TYR A 188 -25.66 -11.21 -3.53
N PRO A 189 -26.20 -11.30 -4.76
CA PRO A 189 -27.56 -10.89 -5.06
C PRO A 189 -28.61 -11.78 -4.37
N GLU A 190 -28.29 -13.06 -4.18
CA GLU A 190 -29.17 -14.06 -3.56
C GLU A 190 -29.43 -13.79 -2.08
N LEU A 191 -28.56 -13.02 -1.45
CA LEU A 191 -28.58 -12.73 -0.02
C LEU A 191 -28.96 -11.27 0.30
N GLY A 192 -29.55 -10.50 -0.65
CA GLY A 192 -30.03 -9.14 -0.41
C GLY A 192 -29.11 -8.02 -0.91
N GLU A 193 -28.28 -8.31 -1.92
CA GLU A 193 -27.46 -7.34 -2.65
C GLU A 193 -26.34 -6.68 -1.82
N LEU A 194 -25.73 -7.44 -0.90
CA LEU A 194 -24.48 -7.03 -0.30
C LEU A 194 -23.32 -7.24 -1.28
N SER A 195 -22.46 -6.26 -1.35
CA SER A 195 -21.20 -6.32 -2.08
C SER A 195 -20.04 -6.37 -1.09
N VAL A 196 -19.01 -7.14 -1.43
CA VAL A 196 -17.78 -7.26 -0.63
C VAL A 196 -16.60 -6.84 -1.48
N PHE A 197 -15.86 -5.88 -0.99
CA PHE A 197 -14.58 -5.48 -1.56
C PHE A 197 -13.46 -6.20 -0.82
N PHE A 198 -12.80 -7.11 -1.52
CA PHE A 198 -11.60 -7.82 -1.11
C PHE A 198 -10.39 -7.03 -1.59
N GLU A 199 -9.69 -6.38 -0.69
CA GLU A 199 -8.55 -5.53 -1.01
C GLU A 199 -7.25 -6.15 -0.52
N LEU A 200 -6.31 -6.35 -1.45
CA LEU A 200 -4.97 -6.78 -1.14
C LEU A 200 -4.08 -5.57 -0.84
N ILE A 201 -3.49 -5.56 0.34
CA ILE A 201 -2.53 -4.55 0.78
C ILE A 201 -1.16 -5.22 0.88
N PRO A 202 -0.27 -5.05 -0.13
CA PRO A 202 1.08 -5.57 -0.05
C PRO A 202 1.92 -4.76 0.95
N PRO A 203 2.99 -5.32 1.52
CA PRO A 203 3.94 -4.53 2.31
C PRO A 203 4.65 -3.49 1.44
N PRO A 204 5.26 -2.45 2.05
CA PRO A 204 6.12 -1.52 1.32
C PRO A 204 7.24 -2.26 0.60
N VAL A 205 7.57 -1.84 -0.62
CA VAL A 205 8.78 -2.34 -1.28
C VAL A 205 9.99 -1.99 -0.41
N ARG A 206 10.82 -3.00 -0.09
CA ARG A 206 12.12 -2.80 0.56
C ARG A 206 13.19 -2.64 -0.48
N ILE A 207 13.94 -1.56 -0.42
CA ILE A 207 15.07 -1.31 -1.29
C ILE A 207 16.35 -1.58 -0.51
N LEU A 208 17.09 -2.62 -0.91
CA LEU A 208 18.46 -2.85 -0.45
C LEU A 208 19.39 -2.01 -1.34
N LEU A 209 19.80 -0.84 -0.86
CA LEU A 209 20.68 0.06 -1.59
C LEU A 209 22.12 -0.17 -1.17
N PHE A 210 22.89 -0.84 -2.03
CA PHE A 210 24.31 -1.07 -1.85
C PHE A 210 25.11 0.07 -2.44
N GLY A 211 25.71 0.89 -1.59
CA GLY A 211 26.47 2.09 -1.93
C GLY A 211 25.89 3.33 -1.29
N ALA A 212 26.73 4.09 -0.60
CA ALA A 212 26.38 5.34 0.06
C ALA A 212 27.08 6.55 -0.61
N GLY A 213 27.32 6.48 -1.92
CA GLY A 213 27.86 7.56 -2.73
C GLY A 213 26.91 8.75 -2.85
N ASN A 214 27.33 9.80 -3.56
CA ASN A 214 26.45 10.94 -3.80
C ASN A 214 25.33 10.62 -4.78
N ASP A 215 25.54 9.67 -5.66
CA ASP A 215 24.56 9.12 -6.62
C ASP A 215 23.44 8.31 -5.93
N ALA A 216 23.71 7.76 -4.74
CA ALA A 216 22.71 7.06 -3.94
C ALA A 216 21.73 8.02 -3.20
N LEU A 217 22.10 9.29 -3.00
CA LEU A 217 21.26 10.27 -2.29
C LEU A 217 19.91 10.53 -2.99
N PRO A 218 19.86 10.79 -4.31
CA PRO A 218 18.58 10.95 -5.01
C PRO A 218 17.71 9.70 -4.96
N VAL A 219 18.31 8.50 -5.01
CA VAL A 219 17.57 7.23 -4.92
C VAL A 219 16.91 7.11 -3.55
N ALA A 220 17.62 7.44 -2.48
CA ALA A 220 17.07 7.45 -1.12
C ALA A 220 15.91 8.44 -0.96
N GLN A 221 16.03 9.63 -1.53
CA GLN A 221 14.95 10.64 -1.53
C GLN A 221 13.72 10.17 -2.30
N LEU A 222 13.92 9.55 -3.47
CA LEU A 222 12.81 8.97 -4.24
C LEU A 222 12.13 7.81 -3.50
N ALA A 223 12.89 6.94 -2.83
CA ALA A 223 12.35 5.88 -1.99
C ALA A 223 11.43 6.44 -0.89
N GLU A 224 11.84 7.50 -0.21
CA GLU A 224 11.03 8.20 0.79
C GLU A 224 9.77 8.82 0.18
N ILE A 225 9.92 9.52 -0.96
CA ILE A 225 8.79 10.13 -1.69
C ILE A 225 7.75 9.07 -2.08
N LEU A 226 8.17 7.89 -2.46
CA LEU A 226 7.30 6.78 -2.87
C LEU A 226 6.77 5.94 -1.69
N GLY A 227 7.28 6.15 -0.48
CA GLY A 227 6.91 5.38 0.72
C GLY A 227 7.50 3.97 0.72
N HIS A 228 8.70 3.80 0.17
CA HIS A 228 9.46 2.56 0.21
C HIS A 228 10.33 2.49 1.47
N GLU A 229 10.58 1.28 1.95
CA GLU A 229 11.50 1.02 3.04
C GLU A 229 12.93 0.97 2.51
N LEU A 230 13.83 1.81 3.02
CA LEU A 230 15.21 1.88 2.56
C LEU A 230 16.16 1.24 3.57
N HIS A 231 16.84 0.18 3.14
CA HIS A 231 18.03 -0.36 3.82
C HIS A 231 19.28 0.08 3.07
N LEU A 232 20.12 0.87 3.70
CA LEU A 232 21.38 1.35 3.13
C LEU A 232 22.54 0.48 3.57
N ILE A 233 23.32 -0.03 2.61
CA ILE A 233 24.42 -0.96 2.85
C ILE A 233 25.70 -0.41 2.21
N ASP A 234 26.76 -0.20 3.00
CA ASP A 234 28.08 0.22 2.48
C ASP A 234 29.22 -0.14 3.44
N GLY A 235 30.35 -0.55 2.89
CA GLY A 235 31.57 -0.81 3.67
C GLY A 235 32.20 0.48 4.23
N ARG A 236 31.91 1.64 3.68
CA ARG A 236 32.51 2.94 4.04
C ARG A 236 31.70 3.60 5.16
N LYS A 237 32.10 3.35 6.40
CA LYS A 237 31.37 3.83 7.60
C LYS A 237 31.11 5.35 7.63
N ALA A 238 32.02 6.14 7.04
CA ALA A 238 31.88 7.61 6.98
C ALA A 238 30.76 8.07 6.05
N LEU A 239 30.39 7.28 5.02
CA LEU A 239 29.36 7.63 4.05
C LEU A 239 27.99 7.12 4.45
N ALA A 240 27.91 5.93 5.02
CA ALA A 240 26.66 5.31 5.43
C ALA A 240 26.25 5.78 6.84
N ASN A 241 25.49 6.86 6.92
CA ASN A 241 25.02 7.42 8.18
C ASN A 241 23.68 8.17 8.01
N LEU A 242 22.91 8.33 9.10
CA LEU A 242 21.61 8.99 9.11
C LEU A 242 21.66 10.49 8.78
N THR A 243 22.80 11.16 8.96
CA THR A 243 22.92 12.57 8.57
C THR A 243 22.83 12.73 7.06
N ARG A 244 23.41 11.80 6.30
CA ARG A 244 23.34 11.79 4.84
C ARG A 244 22.07 11.11 4.30
N PHE A 245 21.57 10.09 5.00
CA PHE A 245 20.42 9.29 4.59
C PHE A 245 19.38 9.23 5.72
N PRO A 246 18.70 10.35 5.99
CA PRO A 246 17.78 10.46 7.13
C PRO A 246 16.55 9.55 7.02
N SER A 247 16.16 9.17 5.80
CA SER A 247 15.01 8.26 5.53
C SER A 247 15.37 6.79 5.57
N ALA A 248 16.64 6.41 5.77
CA ALA A 248 17.02 5.00 5.87
C ALA A 248 16.45 4.38 7.15
N SER A 249 15.61 3.35 6.98
CA SER A 249 15.05 2.58 8.10
C SER A 249 16.07 1.65 8.74
N LYS A 250 17.09 1.21 7.97
CA LYS A 250 18.20 0.40 8.46
C LYS A 250 19.49 0.79 7.75
N ILE A 251 20.60 0.84 8.48
CA ILE A 251 21.93 1.06 7.91
C ILE A 251 22.84 -0.11 8.33
N ILE A 252 23.34 -0.84 7.34
CA ILE A 252 24.26 -1.98 7.54
C ILE A 252 25.65 -1.57 7.05
N LYS A 253 26.66 -1.70 7.92
CA LYS A 253 28.03 -1.24 7.64
C LYS A 253 29.00 -2.38 7.81
N GLY A 254 29.81 -2.63 6.80
CA GLY A 254 30.85 -3.67 6.89
C GLY A 254 31.33 -4.15 5.54
N PRO A 255 32.31 -5.06 5.55
CA PRO A 255 32.73 -5.79 4.34
C PRO A 255 31.58 -6.64 3.78
N ALA A 256 31.69 -6.98 2.50
CA ALA A 256 30.61 -7.70 1.80
C ALA A 256 30.15 -8.98 2.51
N ASP A 257 31.10 -9.77 3.02
CA ASP A 257 30.80 -11.04 3.70
C ASP A 257 29.95 -10.86 4.97
N GLU A 258 30.23 -9.82 5.75
CA GLU A 258 29.48 -9.54 6.98
C GLU A 258 28.09 -8.94 6.72
N VAL A 259 27.95 -8.12 5.67
CA VAL A 259 26.67 -7.47 5.38
C VAL A 259 25.66 -8.42 4.76
N VAL A 260 26.11 -9.40 3.95
CA VAL A 260 25.20 -10.35 3.30
C VAL A 260 24.46 -11.26 4.30
N GLU A 261 25.09 -11.55 5.45
CA GLU A 261 24.47 -12.32 6.54
C GLU A 261 23.33 -11.57 7.24
N GLN A 262 23.33 -10.24 7.16
CA GLN A 262 22.35 -9.37 7.83
C GLN A 262 21.19 -8.96 6.92
N LEU A 263 21.16 -9.44 5.66
CA LEU A 263 20.12 -9.08 4.71
C LEU A 263 18.82 -9.83 5.02
N GLU A 264 17.77 -9.08 5.17
CA GLU A 264 16.40 -9.56 5.27
C GLU A 264 15.70 -9.35 3.92
N THR A 265 15.20 -10.42 3.33
CA THR A 265 14.58 -10.39 2.01
C THR A 265 13.24 -11.13 1.99
N ASP A 266 12.34 -10.65 1.14
CA ASP A 266 11.05 -11.25 0.83
C ASP A 266 10.68 -10.96 -0.64
N LEU A 267 9.49 -11.36 -1.08
CA LEU A 267 9.01 -11.15 -2.45
C LEU A 267 8.76 -9.66 -2.80
N HIS A 268 8.79 -8.77 -1.80
CA HIS A 268 8.65 -7.31 -1.97
C HIS A 268 9.99 -6.58 -1.73
N THR A 269 11.11 -7.31 -1.83
CA THR A 269 12.45 -6.75 -1.67
C THR A 269 13.13 -6.64 -3.03
N VAL A 270 13.73 -5.48 -3.31
CA VAL A 270 14.55 -5.22 -4.49
C VAL A 270 15.96 -4.80 -4.09
N ALA A 271 16.95 -5.05 -4.93
CA ALA A 271 18.34 -4.67 -4.67
C ALA A 271 18.86 -3.71 -5.75
N LEU A 272 19.63 -2.70 -5.33
CA LEU A 272 20.32 -1.75 -6.19
C LEU A 272 21.81 -1.76 -5.85
N LEU A 273 22.67 -2.21 -6.78
CA LEU A 273 24.12 -2.26 -6.60
C LEU A 273 24.77 -1.02 -7.20
N MET A 274 25.21 -0.10 -6.33
CA MET A 274 25.75 1.22 -6.66
C MET A 274 27.05 1.51 -5.86
N THR A 275 27.81 0.46 -5.50
CA THR A 275 29.02 0.64 -4.66
C THR A 275 30.23 1.16 -5.42
N HIS A 276 30.25 1.02 -6.76
CA HIS A 276 31.41 1.25 -7.63
C HIS A 276 32.63 0.37 -7.27
N ASN A 277 32.42 -0.71 -6.52
CA ASN A 277 33.46 -1.66 -6.15
C ASN A 277 33.10 -3.06 -6.69
N PHE A 278 33.89 -3.54 -7.65
CA PHE A 278 33.61 -4.78 -8.36
C PHE A 278 33.60 -6.01 -7.42
N ASP A 279 34.58 -6.12 -6.55
CA ASP A 279 34.71 -7.30 -5.66
C ASP A 279 33.61 -7.30 -4.59
N TYR A 280 33.25 -6.14 -4.08
CA TYR A 280 32.12 -5.99 -3.16
C TYR A 280 30.81 -6.39 -3.83
N GLU A 281 30.55 -5.87 -5.03
CA GLU A 281 29.34 -6.20 -5.79
C GLU A 281 29.30 -7.67 -6.21
N LEU A 282 30.45 -8.28 -6.57
CA LEU A 282 30.54 -9.70 -6.89
C LEU A 282 30.09 -10.57 -5.71
N ARG A 283 30.60 -10.29 -4.51
CA ARG A 283 30.24 -11.03 -3.31
C ARG A 283 28.78 -10.83 -2.91
N VAL A 284 28.29 -9.60 -2.99
CA VAL A 284 26.87 -9.29 -2.74
C VAL A 284 25.97 -9.99 -3.76
N LEU A 285 26.29 -9.92 -5.04
CA LEU A 285 25.51 -10.54 -6.11
C LEU A 285 25.49 -12.08 -5.96
N GLU A 286 26.60 -12.69 -5.55
CA GLU A 286 26.69 -14.12 -5.22
C GLU A 286 25.60 -14.51 -4.21
N GLU A 287 25.46 -13.76 -3.14
CA GLU A 287 24.43 -14.00 -2.12
C GLU A 287 23.00 -13.71 -2.65
N LEU A 288 22.82 -12.60 -3.36
CA LEU A 288 21.50 -12.22 -3.88
C LEU A 288 20.94 -13.23 -4.90
N THR A 289 21.80 -13.96 -5.62
CA THR A 289 21.34 -14.99 -6.56
C THR A 289 20.73 -16.21 -5.85
N THR A 290 21.00 -16.41 -4.57
CA THR A 290 20.38 -17.48 -3.76
C THR A 290 19.01 -17.08 -3.23
N ARG A 291 18.66 -15.78 -3.31
CA ARG A 291 17.43 -15.18 -2.82
C ARG A 291 16.49 -14.89 -3.97
N MET A 292 15.21 -15.18 -3.81
CA MET A 292 14.22 -14.98 -4.86
C MET A 292 13.77 -13.50 -4.91
N LEU A 293 14.67 -12.59 -5.32
CA LEU A 293 14.33 -11.18 -5.48
C LEU A 293 13.68 -10.94 -6.85
N PRO A 294 12.60 -10.14 -6.92
CA PRO A 294 11.94 -9.81 -8.18
C PRO A 294 12.77 -8.83 -9.04
N TYR A 295 13.73 -8.12 -8.43
CA TYR A 295 14.54 -7.13 -9.14
C TYR A 295 15.92 -6.95 -8.47
N ILE A 296 16.97 -7.02 -9.28
CA ILE A 296 18.35 -6.67 -8.91
C ILE A 296 18.87 -5.72 -9.99
N GLY A 297 19.03 -4.44 -9.65
CA GLY A 297 19.57 -3.42 -10.54
C GLY A 297 21.07 -3.22 -10.31
N ILE A 298 21.85 -3.18 -11.38
CA ILE A 298 23.31 -2.94 -11.31
C ILE A 298 23.66 -1.67 -12.05
N LEU A 299 24.20 -0.69 -11.32
CA LEU A 299 24.70 0.56 -11.89
C LEU A 299 26.04 0.32 -12.59
N GLY A 300 26.16 0.82 -13.82
CA GLY A 300 27.39 0.82 -14.57
C GLY A 300 27.25 0.15 -15.97
N PRO A 301 28.34 0.14 -16.75
CA PRO A 301 28.27 -0.32 -18.12
C PRO A 301 28.01 -1.83 -18.21
N LYS A 302 27.29 -2.26 -19.24
CA LYS A 302 26.94 -3.66 -19.50
C LYS A 302 28.14 -4.61 -19.35
N ARG A 303 29.31 -4.22 -19.87
CA ARG A 303 30.55 -5.02 -19.77
C ARG A 303 30.98 -5.35 -18.31
N LYS A 304 30.60 -4.48 -17.34
CA LYS A 304 30.87 -4.75 -15.90
C LYS A 304 29.95 -5.89 -15.44
N THR A 305 28.68 -5.81 -15.78
CA THR A 305 27.68 -6.82 -15.43
C THR A 305 28.00 -8.17 -16.07
N ASP A 306 28.38 -8.18 -17.35
CA ASP A 306 28.79 -9.40 -18.05
C ASP A 306 30.00 -10.06 -17.36
N LYS A 307 30.96 -9.27 -16.85
CA LYS A 307 32.09 -9.79 -16.07
C LYS A 307 31.66 -10.35 -14.71
N LEU A 308 30.72 -9.69 -14.00
CA LEU A 308 30.19 -10.20 -12.74
C LEU A 308 29.49 -11.54 -12.94
N ILE A 309 28.63 -11.64 -13.95
CA ILE A 309 27.94 -12.89 -14.29
C ILE A 309 28.94 -14.00 -14.65
N HIS A 310 29.92 -13.71 -15.50
CA HIS A 310 30.94 -14.69 -15.90
C HIS A 310 31.71 -15.21 -14.68
N ARG A 311 32.10 -14.33 -13.74
CA ARG A 311 32.78 -14.74 -12.50
C ARG A 311 31.94 -15.64 -11.61
N LEU A 312 30.62 -15.41 -11.56
CA LEU A 312 29.71 -16.28 -10.80
C LEU A 312 29.54 -17.63 -11.50
N GLU A 313 29.41 -17.64 -12.83
CA GLU A 313 29.32 -18.86 -13.64
C GLU A 313 30.60 -19.71 -13.53
N GLU A 314 31.79 -19.09 -13.50
CA GLU A 314 33.07 -19.78 -13.23
C GLU A 314 33.11 -20.50 -11.83
N LYS A 315 32.37 -19.92 -10.85
CA LYS A 315 32.20 -20.53 -9.53
C LYS A 315 31.09 -21.60 -9.49
N GLY A 316 30.43 -21.89 -10.62
CA GLY A 316 29.29 -22.81 -10.70
C GLY A 316 27.99 -22.26 -10.18
N ILE A 317 27.89 -20.93 -9.99
CA ILE A 317 26.67 -20.25 -9.49
C ILE A 317 25.79 -19.85 -10.66
N ARG A 318 24.55 -20.35 -10.64
CA ARG A 318 23.54 -19.98 -11.65
C ARG A 318 22.95 -18.61 -11.37
N VAL A 319 23.07 -17.69 -12.31
CA VAL A 319 22.46 -16.36 -12.23
C VAL A 319 21.11 -16.35 -12.95
N PHE A 320 20.03 -15.99 -12.23
CA PHE A 320 18.69 -15.80 -12.82
C PHE A 320 18.63 -14.43 -13.50
N ARG A 321 18.77 -14.42 -14.83
CA ARG A 321 18.87 -13.19 -15.63
C ARG A 321 17.55 -12.40 -15.70
N ASP A 322 16.41 -13.04 -15.49
CA ASP A 322 15.08 -12.42 -15.59
C ASP A 322 14.85 -11.37 -14.49
N ALA A 323 15.51 -11.50 -13.35
CA ALA A 323 15.47 -10.54 -12.26
C ALA A 323 16.62 -9.52 -12.29
N LEU A 324 17.57 -9.65 -13.23
CA LEU A 324 18.79 -8.84 -13.29
C LEU A 324 18.68 -7.77 -14.36
N TYR A 325 18.77 -6.51 -13.96
CA TYR A 325 18.66 -5.33 -14.82
C TYR A 325 19.96 -4.54 -14.81
N ALA A 326 20.55 -4.40 -15.98
CA ALA A 326 21.79 -3.66 -16.16
C ALA A 326 21.95 -3.20 -17.63
N PRO A 327 22.42 -1.98 -17.87
CA PRO A 327 22.63 -0.90 -16.90
C PRO A 327 21.33 -0.28 -16.38
N ILE A 328 21.37 0.23 -15.15
CA ILE A 328 20.31 1.08 -14.59
C ILE A 328 20.77 2.51 -14.48
#